data_397fa8f7d6ebdd527097761553202ab7
#
_entry.id   397fa8f7d6ebdd527097761553202ab7
#
_cell.length_a   1.000
_cell.length_b   1.000
_cell.length_c   1.000
_cell.angle_alpha   90.00
_cell.angle_beta   90.00
_cell.angle_gamma   90.00
#
_symmetry.space_group_name_H-M   'P 1'
#
loop_
_entity.id
_entity.type
_entity.pdbx_description
1 polymer ?
#
loop_
_entity_poly.entity_id
_entity_poly.type
_entity_poly.pdbx_seq_one_letter_code
_entity_poly.pdbx_strand_id
1 'polypeptide(L)'
;MADRISRGRDFLARVFQEILGIVCHEDGVSFDAGSIKIEPITVEKKYFGTRFYFTVHMDTIAYNMSVDIGFGDVVIPHPTTIDFPLLLPDIPSVNIQAYSLETVIAEKFHTMIDRDVLNSRMKDFFDCYQLLTKRNLNDDALYDAIEATFDNRRLAYNPLSLIHI
;
A
#
# COMPACT_ATOMS: atom_id res chain seq x y z
N MET A 1 11.57 -22.84 -5.23
CA MET A 1 11.24 -21.48 -4.79
C MET A 1 10.87 -20.57 -5.96
N ALA A 2 11.66 -20.49 -7.02
CA ALA A 2 11.38 -19.70 -8.23
C ALA A 2 10.04 -20.05 -8.91
N ASP A 3 9.68 -21.34 -8.99
CA ASP A 3 8.43 -21.83 -9.59
C ASP A 3 7.15 -21.39 -8.85
N ARG A 4 7.22 -21.23 -7.53
CA ARG A 4 6.09 -20.78 -6.70
C ARG A 4 5.83 -19.28 -6.87
N ILE A 5 6.89 -18.48 -7.04
CA ILE A 5 6.83 -17.03 -7.29
C ILE A 5 6.28 -16.75 -8.69
N SER A 6 6.69 -17.55 -9.68
CA SER A 6 6.20 -17.48 -11.07
C SER A 6 4.67 -17.74 -11.11
N ARG A 7 4.22 -18.86 -10.52
CA ARG A 7 2.78 -19.19 -10.48
C ARG A 7 1.94 -18.14 -9.77
N GLY A 8 2.48 -17.52 -8.72
CA GLY A 8 1.81 -16.41 -8.03
C GLY A 8 1.63 -15.19 -8.92
N ARG A 9 2.64 -14.84 -9.73
CA ARG A 9 2.58 -13.72 -10.68
C ARG A 9 1.59 -13.99 -11.81
N ASP A 10 1.59 -15.20 -12.37
CA ASP A 10 0.67 -15.59 -13.43
C ASP A 10 -0.80 -15.58 -12.94
N PHE A 11 -1.03 -15.97 -11.69
CA PHE A 11 -2.34 -15.86 -11.05
C PHE A 11 -2.77 -14.40 -10.92
N LEU A 12 -1.91 -13.54 -10.37
CA LEU A 12 -2.20 -12.12 -10.22
C LEU A 12 -2.43 -11.43 -11.58
N ALA A 13 -1.65 -11.78 -12.61
CA ALA A 13 -1.84 -11.26 -13.95
C ALA A 13 -3.26 -11.53 -14.47
N ARG A 14 -3.74 -12.75 -14.29
CA ARG A 14 -5.11 -13.12 -14.69
C ARG A 14 -6.16 -12.35 -13.90
N VAL A 15 -6.00 -12.26 -12.58
CA VAL A 15 -6.92 -11.48 -11.73
C VAL A 15 -6.95 -10.01 -12.17
N PHE A 16 -5.79 -9.41 -12.44
CA PHE A 16 -5.74 -8.04 -12.94
C PHE A 16 -6.37 -7.88 -14.33
N GLN A 17 -6.16 -8.82 -15.23
CA GLN A 17 -6.82 -8.81 -16.54
C GLN A 17 -8.34 -8.88 -16.41
N GLU A 18 -8.84 -9.71 -15.51
CA GLU A 18 -10.28 -9.80 -15.23
C GLU A 18 -10.82 -8.48 -14.65
N ILE A 19 -10.11 -7.88 -13.68
CA ILE A 19 -10.48 -6.59 -13.08
C ILE A 19 -10.51 -5.47 -14.13
N LEU A 20 -9.46 -5.34 -14.95
CA LEU A 20 -9.36 -4.32 -15.98
C LEU A 20 -10.35 -4.56 -17.15
N GLY A 21 -10.85 -5.80 -17.28
CA GLY A 21 -11.89 -6.14 -18.24
C GLY A 21 -13.31 -5.78 -17.79
N ILE A 22 -13.49 -5.34 -16.54
CA ILE A 22 -14.79 -4.88 -16.04
C ILE A 22 -15.12 -3.54 -16.70
N VAL A 23 -16.22 -3.50 -17.42
CA VAL A 23 -16.67 -2.30 -18.12
C VAL A 23 -17.60 -1.51 -17.20
N CYS A 24 -17.22 -0.26 -16.93
CA CYS A 24 -18.06 0.73 -16.27
C CYS A 24 -18.38 1.84 -17.26
N HIS A 25 -19.60 1.88 -17.76
CA HIS A 25 -19.98 2.86 -18.79
C HIS A 25 -20.27 4.25 -18.22
N GLU A 26 -20.49 4.34 -16.91
CA GLU A 26 -20.96 5.56 -16.25
C GLU A 26 -19.85 6.57 -15.97
N ASP A 27 -18.60 6.11 -15.84
CA ASP A 27 -17.44 6.96 -15.50
C ASP A 27 -16.65 7.43 -16.72
N GLY A 28 -16.96 6.89 -17.92
CA GLY A 28 -16.25 7.22 -19.15
C GLY A 28 -14.80 6.73 -19.20
N VAL A 29 -14.40 5.88 -18.26
CA VAL A 29 -13.04 5.33 -18.15
C VAL A 29 -13.03 3.91 -18.71
N SER A 30 -11.99 3.59 -19.47
CA SER A 30 -11.72 2.23 -19.92
C SER A 30 -10.26 1.85 -19.67
N PHE A 31 -10.05 0.56 -19.41
CA PHE A 31 -8.74 0.01 -19.13
C PHE A 31 -8.28 -0.89 -20.26
N ASP A 32 -7.05 -0.70 -20.73
CA ASP A 32 -6.47 -1.59 -21.73
C ASP A 32 -5.83 -2.81 -21.03
N ALA A 33 -6.60 -3.89 -20.89
CA ALA A 33 -6.12 -5.13 -20.29
C ALA A 33 -4.97 -5.78 -21.09
N GLY A 34 -4.83 -5.44 -22.40
CA GLY A 34 -3.72 -5.92 -23.23
C GLY A 34 -2.41 -5.19 -22.97
N SER A 35 -2.44 -4.01 -22.35
CA SER A 35 -1.26 -3.19 -22.06
C SER A 35 -0.53 -3.60 -20.78
N ILE A 36 -1.03 -4.59 -20.02
CA ILE A 36 -0.47 -4.99 -18.73
C ILE A 36 1.00 -5.40 -18.85
N LYS A 37 1.83 -4.74 -18.05
CA LYS A 37 3.22 -5.12 -17.81
C LYS A 37 3.41 -5.35 -16.31
N ILE A 38 4.16 -6.40 -15.97
CA ILE A 38 4.35 -6.84 -14.59
C ILE A 38 5.83 -6.84 -14.27
N GLU A 39 6.20 -6.12 -13.23
CA GLU A 39 7.58 -6.03 -12.75
C GLU A 39 7.67 -6.41 -11.27
N PRO A 40 8.72 -7.12 -10.86
CA PRO A 40 8.96 -7.37 -9.45
C PRO A 40 9.39 -6.07 -8.77
N ILE A 41 8.85 -5.80 -7.59
CA ILE A 41 9.36 -4.76 -6.71
C ILE A 41 10.41 -5.43 -5.81
N THR A 42 11.66 -5.06 -5.99
CA THR A 42 12.76 -5.48 -5.12
C THR A 42 13.31 -4.23 -4.44
N VAL A 43 12.97 -4.04 -3.18
CA VAL A 43 13.62 -3.04 -2.35
C VAL A 43 14.62 -3.78 -1.47
N GLU A 44 15.90 -3.61 -1.76
CA GLU A 44 17.04 -4.12 -0.96
C GLU A 44 16.95 -5.60 -0.52
N LYS A 45 16.40 -6.47 -1.38
CA LYS A 45 16.22 -7.91 -1.12
C LYS A 45 15.27 -8.28 0.04
N LYS A 46 14.60 -7.32 0.67
CA LYS A 46 13.75 -7.57 1.84
C LYS A 46 12.25 -7.58 1.53
N TYR A 47 11.82 -6.99 0.42
CA TYR A 47 10.42 -6.89 0.03
C TYR A 47 10.14 -7.65 -1.26
N PHE A 48 9.08 -8.45 -1.23
CA PHE A 48 8.56 -9.13 -2.42
C PHE A 48 7.21 -8.48 -2.76
N GLY A 49 7.25 -7.56 -3.70
CA GLY A 49 6.06 -6.97 -4.28
C GLY A 49 6.01 -7.18 -5.78
N THR A 50 4.88 -6.84 -6.35
CA THR A 50 4.65 -6.88 -7.80
C THR A 50 4.03 -5.55 -8.22
N ARG A 51 4.64 -4.89 -9.20
CA ARG A 51 4.10 -3.67 -9.80
C ARG A 51 3.46 -4.01 -11.12
N PHE A 52 2.22 -3.56 -11.27
CA PHE A 52 1.44 -3.66 -12.49
C PHE A 52 1.41 -2.29 -13.14
N TYR A 53 1.75 -2.23 -14.43
CA TYR A 53 1.56 -1.05 -15.28
C TYR A 53 0.46 -1.38 -16.29
N PHE A 54 -0.40 -0.43 -16.55
CA PHE A 54 -1.47 -0.54 -17.55
C PHE A 54 -1.89 0.84 -18.03
N THR A 55 -2.51 0.88 -19.22
CA THR A 55 -3.01 2.11 -19.81
C THR A 55 -4.50 2.27 -19.51
N VAL A 56 -4.86 3.48 -19.11
CA VAL A 56 -6.24 3.92 -18.87
C VAL A 56 -6.60 4.95 -19.93
N HIS A 57 -7.79 4.85 -20.48
CA HIS A 57 -8.32 5.77 -21.45
C HIS A 57 -9.53 6.51 -20.91
N MET A 58 -9.62 7.79 -21.17
CA MET A 58 -10.78 8.63 -20.96
C MET A 58 -10.94 9.50 -22.21
N ASP A 59 -11.92 9.21 -23.02
CA ASP A 59 -12.10 9.81 -24.35
C ASP A 59 -10.79 9.73 -25.19
N THR A 60 -10.20 10.85 -25.55
CA THR A 60 -8.95 10.93 -26.32
C THR A 60 -7.68 10.87 -25.47
N ILE A 61 -7.81 10.88 -24.16
CA ILE A 61 -6.69 10.88 -23.22
C ILE A 61 -6.28 9.44 -22.91
N ALA A 62 -4.99 9.16 -23.04
CA ALA A 62 -4.39 7.91 -22.57
C ALA A 62 -3.40 8.21 -21.44
N TYR A 63 -3.52 7.50 -20.33
CA TYR A 63 -2.65 7.66 -19.18
C TYR A 63 -2.11 6.32 -18.69
N ASN A 64 -0.79 6.27 -18.41
CA ASN A 64 -0.16 5.08 -17.85
C ASN A 64 -0.29 5.10 -16.32
N MET A 65 -0.98 4.10 -15.79
CA MET A 65 -1.12 3.89 -14.34
C MET A 65 -0.26 2.75 -13.86
N SER A 66 0.03 2.75 -12.56
CA SER A 66 0.67 1.62 -11.90
C SER A 66 0.01 1.33 -10.57
N VAL A 67 -0.04 0.03 -10.23
CA VAL A 67 -0.51 -0.48 -8.94
C VAL A 67 0.57 -1.39 -8.37
N ASP A 68 0.93 -1.14 -7.11
CA ASP A 68 1.88 -1.95 -6.37
C ASP A 68 1.13 -2.90 -5.44
N ILE A 69 1.44 -4.18 -5.52
CA ILE A 69 0.92 -5.19 -4.61
C ILE A 69 2.07 -5.71 -3.76
N GLY A 70 1.99 -5.45 -2.46
CA GLY A 70 2.85 -6.02 -1.44
C GLY A 70 2.22 -7.25 -0.81
N PHE A 71 3.06 -8.13 -0.25
CA PHE A 71 2.61 -9.32 0.45
C PHE A 71 3.34 -9.46 1.78
N GLY A 72 2.61 -9.97 2.77
CA GLY A 72 3.19 -10.35 4.05
C GLY A 72 3.17 -9.25 5.10
N ASP A 73 2.50 -8.13 4.86
CA ASP A 73 2.30 -7.12 5.90
C ASP A 73 1.34 -7.64 6.97
N VAL A 74 1.63 -7.29 8.21
CA VAL A 74 0.76 -7.59 9.35
C VAL A 74 -0.16 -6.39 9.56
N VAL A 75 -1.47 -6.64 9.69
CA VAL A 75 -2.47 -5.58 9.91
C VAL A 75 -3.09 -5.73 11.28
N ILE A 76 -2.81 -4.79 12.18
CA ILE A 76 -3.30 -4.77 13.56
C ILE A 76 -4.01 -3.43 13.83
N PRO A 77 -5.21 -3.47 14.45
CA PRO A 77 -5.91 -4.67 14.95
C PRO A 77 -6.51 -5.55 13.83
N HIS A 78 -6.98 -4.99 12.77
CA HIS A 78 -7.49 -5.65 11.58
C HIS A 78 -7.77 -4.60 10.48
N PRO A 79 -7.91 -4.99 9.20
CA PRO A 79 -8.34 -4.07 8.14
C PRO A 79 -9.68 -3.42 8.49
N THR A 80 -9.81 -2.14 8.20
CA THR A 80 -11.04 -1.37 8.38
C THR A 80 -11.73 -1.12 7.05
N THR A 81 -13.04 -1.24 7.02
CA THR A 81 -13.83 -0.80 5.87
C THR A 81 -14.00 0.71 5.93
N ILE A 82 -13.60 1.39 4.88
CA ILE A 82 -13.75 2.83 4.74
C ILE A 82 -14.54 3.18 3.48
N ASP A 83 -15.32 4.25 3.55
CA ASP A 83 -15.86 4.89 2.36
C ASP A 83 -14.72 5.63 1.66
N PHE A 84 -14.41 5.23 0.43
CA PHE A 84 -13.34 5.88 -0.33
C PHE A 84 -13.73 7.35 -0.61
N PRO A 85 -12.88 8.33 -0.29
CA PRO A 85 -13.19 9.74 -0.49
C PRO A 85 -13.28 10.05 -1.99
N LEU A 86 -14.45 10.46 -2.42
CA LEU A 86 -14.74 10.79 -3.81
C LEU A 86 -14.39 12.24 -4.09
N LEU A 87 -13.85 12.51 -5.27
CA LEU A 87 -13.59 13.87 -5.75
C LEU A 87 -14.82 14.48 -6.43
N LEU A 88 -15.71 13.63 -6.97
CA LEU A 88 -16.93 14.05 -7.66
C LEU A 88 -18.16 13.65 -6.83
N PRO A 89 -19.08 14.59 -6.57
CA PRO A 89 -20.21 14.34 -5.67
C PRO A 89 -21.27 13.38 -6.25
N ASP A 90 -21.32 13.25 -7.56
CA ASP A 90 -22.36 12.48 -8.27
C ASP A 90 -21.95 11.01 -8.50
N ILE A 91 -20.76 10.60 -8.05
CA ILE A 91 -20.30 9.22 -8.15
C ILE A 91 -20.71 8.45 -6.89
N PRO A 92 -21.25 7.21 -7.00
CA PRO A 92 -21.56 6.39 -5.83
C PRO A 92 -20.30 6.10 -4.99
N SER A 93 -20.42 6.19 -3.66
CA SER A 93 -19.32 5.85 -2.76
C SER A 93 -18.94 4.38 -2.90
N VAL A 94 -17.65 4.11 -2.78
CA VAL A 94 -17.10 2.76 -2.84
C VAL A 94 -16.48 2.41 -1.49
N ASN A 95 -16.91 1.29 -0.93
CA ASN A 95 -16.35 0.75 0.30
C ASN A 95 -15.11 -0.09 -0.03
N ILE A 96 -14.00 0.24 0.58
CA ILE A 96 -12.75 -0.52 0.43
C ILE A 96 -12.20 -0.97 1.78
N GLN A 97 -11.45 -2.06 1.76
CA GLN A 97 -10.66 -2.48 2.91
C GLN A 97 -9.36 -1.67 2.94
N ALA A 98 -9.10 -1.04 4.07
CA ALA A 98 -7.88 -0.24 4.28
C ALA A 98 -7.15 -0.73 5.53
N TYR A 99 -5.88 -0.41 5.63
CA TYR A 99 -5.14 -0.61 6.87
C TYR A 99 -5.74 0.24 7.99
N SER A 100 -5.71 -0.27 9.22
CA SER A 100 -5.96 0.54 10.40
C SER A 100 -4.97 1.70 10.46
N LEU A 101 -5.34 2.79 11.13
CA LEU A 101 -4.42 3.93 11.28
C LEU A 101 -3.17 3.55 12.06
N GLU A 102 -3.32 2.65 13.02
CA GLU A 102 -2.24 2.09 13.82
C GLU A 102 -1.23 1.36 12.95
N THR A 103 -1.70 0.49 12.03
CA THR A 103 -0.82 -0.17 11.05
C THR A 103 -0.15 0.81 10.11
N VAL A 104 -0.86 1.82 9.62
CA VAL A 104 -0.27 2.86 8.75
C VAL A 104 0.89 3.58 9.47
N ILE A 105 0.71 3.93 10.74
CA ILE A 105 1.74 4.57 11.55
C ILE A 105 2.91 3.59 11.77
N ALA A 106 2.64 2.35 12.13
CA ALA A 106 3.66 1.35 12.40
C ALA A 106 4.56 1.09 11.17
N GLU A 107 3.97 0.99 9.98
CA GLU A 107 4.69 0.81 8.71
C GLU A 107 5.58 2.02 8.36
N LYS A 108 5.07 3.23 8.55
CA LYS A 108 5.83 4.45 8.31
C LYS A 108 6.95 4.60 9.32
N PHE A 109 6.67 4.35 10.59
CA PHE A 109 7.64 4.40 11.67
C PHE A 109 8.76 3.38 11.44
N HIS A 110 8.42 2.14 11.10
CA HIS A 110 9.42 1.14 10.72
C HIS A 110 10.30 1.64 9.57
N THR A 111 9.71 2.22 8.52
CA THR A 111 10.47 2.75 7.37
C THR A 111 11.41 3.88 7.77
N MET A 112 10.99 4.76 8.69
CA MET A 112 11.82 5.84 9.22
C MET A 112 13.05 5.29 9.95
N ILE A 113 12.88 4.27 10.77
CA ILE A 113 13.98 3.63 11.52
C ILE A 113 14.89 2.82 10.59
N ASP A 114 14.34 2.02 9.67
CA ASP A 114 15.13 1.18 8.75
C ASP A 114 16.02 2.02 7.80
N ARG A 115 15.58 3.21 7.44
CA ARG A 115 16.33 4.13 6.55
C ARG A 115 17.24 5.10 7.28
N ASP A 116 17.03 5.31 8.56
CA ASP A 116 17.82 6.17 9.44
C ASP A 116 18.20 7.51 8.76
N VAL A 117 19.47 7.92 8.84
CA VAL A 117 19.98 9.18 8.26
C VAL A 117 19.85 9.27 6.72
N LEU A 118 19.63 8.14 6.04
CA LEU A 118 19.40 8.10 4.60
C LEU A 118 17.93 8.32 4.22
N ASN A 119 17.07 8.55 5.22
CA ASN A 119 15.65 8.72 4.98
C ASN A 119 15.34 10.08 4.36
N SER A 120 15.06 10.11 3.07
CA SER A 120 14.60 11.30 2.35
C SER A 120 13.06 11.43 2.29
N ARG A 121 12.32 10.52 2.93
CA ARG A 121 10.85 10.44 2.87
C ARG A 121 10.19 11.31 3.94
N MET A 122 10.40 12.62 3.85
CA MET A 122 9.82 13.60 4.79
C MET A 122 8.28 13.50 4.90
N LYS A 123 7.64 12.96 3.86
CA LYS A 123 6.20 12.71 3.88
C LYS A 123 5.80 11.72 4.99
N ASP A 124 6.59 10.68 5.26
CA ASP A 124 6.26 9.70 6.29
C ASP A 124 6.27 10.33 7.68
N PHE A 125 7.21 11.24 7.97
CA PHE A 125 7.23 12.04 9.20
C PHE A 125 5.99 12.93 9.32
N PHE A 126 5.65 13.64 8.26
CA PHE A 126 4.48 14.52 8.25
C PHE A 126 3.18 13.72 8.45
N ASP A 127 3.03 12.59 7.75
CA ASP A 127 1.85 11.74 7.87
C ASP A 127 1.71 11.19 9.30
N CYS A 128 2.79 10.69 9.91
CA CYS A 128 2.76 10.25 11.31
C CYS A 128 2.39 11.38 12.26
N TYR A 129 2.97 12.57 12.10
CA TYR A 129 2.60 13.74 12.91
C TYR A 129 1.11 14.07 12.79
N GLN A 130 0.56 14.10 11.57
CA GLN A 130 -0.86 14.38 11.36
C GLN A 130 -1.78 13.32 11.99
N LEU A 131 -1.42 12.04 11.84
CA LEU A 131 -2.21 10.95 12.39
C LEU A 131 -2.18 10.94 13.92
N LEU A 132 -0.99 11.07 14.52
CA LEU A 132 -0.81 11.08 15.97
C LEU A 132 -1.45 12.30 16.67
N THR A 133 -1.49 13.46 16.00
CA THR A 133 -2.01 14.69 16.61
C THR A 133 -3.47 14.97 16.33
N LYS A 134 -4.03 14.45 15.23
CA LYS A 134 -5.38 14.80 14.77
C LYS A 134 -6.37 13.65 14.82
N ARG A 135 -5.94 12.45 15.16
CA ARG A 135 -6.79 11.26 15.23
C ARG A 135 -6.81 10.70 16.63
N ASN A 136 -7.96 10.17 17.01
CA ASN A 136 -8.09 9.44 18.27
C ASN A 136 -7.67 7.99 18.01
N LEU A 137 -6.47 7.65 18.41
CA LEU A 137 -5.88 6.31 18.25
C LEU A 137 -6.05 5.51 19.53
N ASN A 138 -6.05 4.20 19.41
CA ASN A 138 -5.94 3.33 20.56
C ASN A 138 -4.45 3.03 20.82
N ASP A 139 -3.94 3.48 21.95
CA ASP A 139 -2.52 3.38 22.30
C ASP A 139 -2.04 1.94 22.39
N ASP A 140 -2.85 1.03 22.96
CA ASP A 140 -2.50 -0.39 23.06
C ASP A 140 -2.44 -1.03 21.65
N ALA A 141 -3.42 -0.75 20.81
CA ALA A 141 -3.44 -1.25 19.44
C ALA A 141 -2.28 -0.67 18.59
N LEU A 142 -1.90 0.59 18.84
CA LEU A 142 -0.75 1.20 18.18
C LEU A 142 0.56 0.52 18.61
N TYR A 143 0.71 0.23 19.90
CA TYR A 143 1.86 -0.50 20.41
C TYR A 143 1.96 -1.88 19.77
N ASP A 144 0.86 -2.64 19.77
CA ASP A 144 0.78 -3.98 19.17
C ASP A 144 1.10 -3.95 17.67
N ALA A 145 0.61 -2.94 16.95
CA ALA A 145 0.89 -2.77 15.53
C ALA A 145 2.37 -2.50 15.25
N ILE A 146 3.01 -1.66 16.07
CA ILE A 146 4.45 -1.36 15.97
C ILE A 146 5.25 -2.63 16.25
N GLU A 147 5.00 -3.31 17.37
CA GLU A 147 5.71 -4.54 17.74
C GLU A 147 5.60 -5.59 16.63
N ALA A 148 4.38 -5.88 16.18
CA ALA A 148 4.14 -6.88 15.14
C ALA A 148 4.79 -6.52 13.80
N THR A 149 4.81 -5.24 13.42
CA THR A 149 5.46 -4.79 12.19
C THR A 149 6.98 -4.98 12.26
N PHE A 150 7.60 -4.61 13.38
CA PHE A 150 9.05 -4.76 13.57
C PHE A 150 9.45 -6.24 13.62
N ASP A 151 8.70 -7.07 14.30
CA ASP A 151 8.92 -8.52 14.37
C ASP A 151 8.78 -9.18 12.98
N ASN A 152 7.73 -8.84 12.24
CA ASN A 152 7.50 -9.36 10.90
C ASN A 152 8.63 -9.00 9.94
N ARG A 153 9.16 -7.80 10.07
CA ARG A 153 10.26 -7.28 9.23
C ARG A 153 11.65 -7.61 9.79
N ARG A 154 11.73 -8.27 10.93
CA ARG A 154 12.96 -8.68 11.61
C ARG A 154 13.93 -7.52 11.86
N LEU A 155 13.41 -6.36 12.13
CA LEU A 155 14.19 -5.21 12.55
C LEU A 155 14.14 -5.12 14.08
N ALA A 156 15.29 -5.19 14.72
CA ALA A 156 15.37 -5.02 16.17
C ALA A 156 15.00 -3.57 16.53
N TYR A 157 13.89 -3.40 17.24
CA TYR A 157 13.50 -2.12 17.78
C TYR A 157 14.31 -1.82 19.05
N ASN A 158 15.11 -0.76 19.00
CA ASN A 158 15.76 -0.22 20.20
C ASN A 158 15.12 1.14 20.53
N PRO A 159 14.34 1.25 21.61
CA PRO A 159 13.69 2.51 22.01
C PRO A 159 14.68 3.67 22.20
N LEU A 160 15.94 3.38 22.50
CA LEU A 160 16.97 4.39 22.72
C LEU A 160 17.53 4.99 21.42
N SER A 161 17.28 4.36 20.26
CA SER A 161 17.70 4.90 18.96
C SER A 161 16.91 6.14 18.54
N LEU A 162 15.76 6.41 19.18
CA LEU A 162 14.94 7.59 18.93
C LEU A 162 15.45 8.89 19.58
N ILE A 163 16.45 8.79 20.45
CA ILE A 163 16.98 9.97 21.19
C ILE A 163 17.86 10.86 20.28
N HIS A 164 18.16 10.43 19.08
CA HIS A 164 19.05 11.11 18.14
C HIS A 164 18.35 11.63 16.87
N ILE A 165 17.01 11.64 16.82
CA ILE A 165 16.24 12.20 15.69
C ILE A 165 15.74 13.59 16.04
#